data_37c3c86fa833cebed9cdec6f9a8a7447
#
_entry.id   37c3c86fa833cebed9cdec6f9a8a7447
#
_cell.length_a   1.000
_cell.length_b   1.000
_cell.length_c   1.000
_cell.angle_alpha   90.00
_cell.angle_beta   90.00
_cell.angle_gamma   90.00
#
_symmetry.space_group_name_H-M   'P 1'
#
loop_
_entity.id
_entity.type
_entity.pdbx_description
1 polymer ?
#
loop_
_entity_poly.entity_id
_entity_poly.type
_entity_poly.pdbx_seq_one_letter_code
_entity_poly.pdbx_strand_id
1 'polypeptide(L)' 'MNYLILIRTLIVAIKTVESLMPDSPGKEKFDAAIAIVEGVVGSVTDKLPVLQSLATDVVNALRLAGVFKAKA' A
#
# COMPACT_ATOMS: atom_id res chain seq x y z
N MET A 1 -15.89 -6.03 7.76
CA MET A 1 -14.42 -5.93 7.70
C MET A 1 -13.93 -4.93 8.73
N ASN A 2 -12.90 -5.27 9.45
CA ASN A 2 -12.30 -4.39 10.45
C ASN A 2 -11.28 -3.47 9.76
N TYR A 3 -11.51 -2.17 9.82
CA TYR A 3 -10.62 -1.19 9.18
C TYR A 3 -9.20 -1.24 9.74
N LEU A 4 -9.03 -1.56 11.00
CA LEU A 4 -7.69 -1.68 11.59
C LEU A 4 -6.88 -2.78 10.91
N ILE A 5 -7.50 -3.94 10.68
CA ILE A 5 -6.85 -5.04 9.96
C ILE A 5 -6.53 -4.63 8.54
N LEU A 6 -7.45 -3.95 7.87
CA LEU A 6 -7.26 -3.48 6.51
C LEU A 6 -6.07 -2.52 6.43
N ILE A 7 -6.00 -1.54 7.32
CA ILE A 7 -4.91 -0.56 7.34
C ILE A 7 -3.58 -1.23 7.62
N ARG A 8 -3.52 -2.12 8.60
CA ARG A 8 -2.27 -2.83 8.93
C ARG A 8 -1.80 -3.69 7.77
N THR A 9 -2.72 -4.41 7.13
CA THR A 9 -2.39 -5.24 5.97
C THR A 9 -1.88 -4.38 4.83
N LEU A 10 -2.51 -3.23 4.60
CA LEU A 10 -2.08 -2.29 3.55
C LEU A 10 -0.67 -1.77 3.82
N ILE A 11 -0.35 -1.41 5.06
CA ILE A 11 0.99 -0.93 5.41
C ILE A 11 2.03 -2.01 5.12
N VAL A 12 1.78 -3.23 5.54
CA VAL A 12 2.69 -4.36 5.29
C VAL A 12 2.83 -4.60 3.79
N ALA A 13 1.71 -4.58 3.07
CA ALA A 13 1.72 -4.78 1.62
C ALA A 13 2.54 -3.71 0.91
N ILE A 14 2.38 -2.45 1.27
CA ILE A 14 3.14 -1.35 0.67
C ILE A 14 4.64 -1.52 0.93
N LYS A 15 5.02 -1.84 2.16
CA LYS A 15 6.43 -2.05 2.50
C LYS A 15 7.02 -3.25 1.75
N THR A 16 6.26 -4.33 1.61
CA THR A 16 6.69 -5.52 0.89
C THR A 16 6.90 -5.21 -0.59
N VAL A 17 5.94 -4.52 -1.20
CA VAL A 17 6.02 -4.15 -2.62
C VAL A 17 7.20 -3.22 -2.87
N GLU A 18 7.42 -2.24 -2.00
CA GLU A 18 8.56 -1.33 -2.13
C GLU A 18 9.89 -2.08 -2.08
N SER A 19 9.98 -3.12 -1.26
CA SER A 19 11.16 -3.97 -1.17
C SER A 19 11.37 -4.81 -2.43
N LEU A 20 10.27 -5.32 -3.01
CA LEU A 20 10.34 -6.23 -4.17
C LEU A 20 10.39 -5.49 -5.51
N MET A 21 9.81 -4.31 -5.58
CA MET A 21 9.62 -3.55 -6.82
C MET A 21 10.04 -2.08 -6.64
N PRO A 22 11.27 -1.81 -6.19
CA PRO A 22 11.66 -0.44 -5.83
C PRO A 22 11.63 0.54 -7.00
N ASP A 23 11.84 0.05 -8.23
CA ASP A 23 11.92 0.89 -9.42
C ASP A 23 10.63 0.94 -10.24
N SER A 24 9.59 0.24 -9.80
CA SER A 24 8.31 0.22 -10.52
C SER A 24 7.52 1.50 -10.31
N PRO A 25 6.70 1.91 -11.31
CA PRO A 25 5.82 3.06 -11.14
C PRO A 25 4.86 2.88 -9.95
N GLY A 26 4.45 4.00 -9.36
CA GLY A 26 3.55 3.98 -8.21
C GLY A 26 2.23 3.24 -8.46
N LYS A 27 1.68 3.34 -9.68
CA LYS A 27 0.45 2.63 -10.03
C LYS A 27 0.64 1.10 -9.95
N GLU A 28 1.76 0.59 -10.47
CA GLU A 28 2.04 -0.84 -10.42
C GLU A 28 2.28 -1.30 -8.99
N LYS A 29 2.96 -0.49 -8.20
CA LYS A 29 3.17 -0.77 -6.77
C LYS A 29 1.84 -0.83 -6.04
N PHE A 30 0.94 0.11 -6.32
CA PHE A 30 -0.39 0.12 -5.71
C PHE A 30 -1.17 -1.14 -6.09
N ASP A 31 -1.19 -1.50 -7.38
CA ASP A 31 -1.90 -2.69 -7.84
C ASP A 31 -1.36 -3.96 -7.18
N ALA A 32 -0.04 -4.08 -7.04
CA ALA A 32 0.57 -5.21 -6.37
C ALA A 32 0.22 -5.25 -4.88
N ALA A 33 0.20 -4.09 -4.22
CA ALA A 33 -0.19 -4.01 -2.81
C ALA A 33 -1.65 -4.42 -2.61
N ILE A 34 -2.54 -4.00 -3.51
CA ILE A 34 -3.95 -4.39 -3.45
C ILE A 34 -4.10 -5.91 -3.63
N ALA A 35 -3.32 -6.52 -4.52
CA ALA A 35 -3.35 -7.97 -4.69
C ALA A 35 -2.97 -8.69 -3.39
N ILE A 36 -1.99 -8.18 -2.66
CA ILE A 36 -1.59 -8.75 -1.36
C ILE A 36 -2.72 -8.58 -0.34
N VAL A 37 -3.32 -7.40 -0.28
CA VAL A 37 -4.44 -7.13 0.64
C VAL A 37 -5.60 -8.09 0.35
N GLU A 38 -5.96 -8.26 -0.91
CA GLU A 38 -7.04 -9.16 -1.31
C GLU A 38 -6.72 -10.62 -0.94
N GLY A 39 -5.47 -11.01 -0.99
CA GLY A 39 -5.06 -12.34 -0.57
C GLY A 39 -5.25 -12.60 0.92
N VAL A 40 -5.28 -11.54 1.73
CA VAL A 40 -5.44 -11.65 3.19
C VAL A 40 -6.89 -11.43 3.62
N VAL A 41 -7.55 -10.40 3.11
CA VAL A 41 -8.86 -9.98 3.61
C VAL A 41 -10.02 -10.23 2.62
N GLY A 42 -9.72 -10.73 1.43
CA GLY A 42 -10.72 -10.94 0.39
C GLY A 42 -10.90 -9.72 -0.50
N SER A 43 -11.95 -9.73 -1.33
CA SER A 43 -12.17 -8.66 -2.30
C SER A 43 -12.37 -7.31 -1.63
N VAL A 44 -11.69 -6.28 -2.16
CA VAL A 44 -11.77 -4.90 -1.68
C VAL A 44 -12.16 -3.94 -2.80
N THR A 45 -12.75 -4.46 -3.88
CA THR A 45 -13.10 -3.68 -5.06
C THR A 45 -13.96 -2.47 -4.72
N ASP A 46 -14.94 -2.63 -3.83
CA ASP A 46 -15.82 -1.55 -3.39
C ASP A 46 -15.13 -0.52 -2.49
N LYS A 47 -13.91 -0.81 -2.03
CA LYS A 47 -13.15 0.06 -1.13
C LYS A 47 -11.92 0.67 -1.79
N LEU A 48 -11.74 0.47 -3.10
CA LEU A 48 -10.56 0.97 -3.80
C LEU A 48 -10.32 2.47 -3.64
N PRO A 49 -11.34 3.35 -3.72
CA PRO A 49 -11.08 4.78 -3.52
C PRO A 49 -10.55 5.11 -2.12
N VAL A 50 -11.06 4.42 -1.10
CA VAL A 50 -10.57 4.59 0.27
C VAL A 50 -9.14 4.08 0.39
N LEU A 51 -8.85 2.92 -0.20
CA LEU A 51 -7.52 2.34 -0.18
C LEU A 51 -6.50 3.22 -0.90
N GLN A 52 -6.88 3.86 -2.01
CA GLN A 52 -5.98 4.79 -2.70
C GLN A 52 -5.60 5.97 -1.81
N SER A 53 -6.58 6.56 -1.12
CA SER A 53 -6.30 7.65 -0.18
C SER A 53 -5.42 7.20 0.97
N LEU A 54 -5.73 6.04 1.56
CA LEU A 54 -4.93 5.49 2.65
C LEU A 54 -3.51 5.15 2.19
N ALA A 55 -3.36 4.59 1.00
CA ALA A 55 -2.04 4.26 0.47
C ALA A 55 -1.20 5.52 0.26
N THR A 56 -1.79 6.59 -0.26
CA THR A 56 -1.10 7.86 -0.42
C THR A 56 -0.64 8.39 0.93
N ASP A 57 -1.51 8.38 1.93
CA ASP A 57 -1.16 8.87 3.27
C ASP A 57 -0.07 8.02 3.91
N VAL A 58 -0.15 6.70 3.78
CA VAL A 58 0.87 5.77 4.30
C VAL A 58 2.22 6.02 3.63
N VAL A 59 2.25 6.15 2.31
CA VAL A 59 3.49 6.41 1.58
C VAL A 59 4.10 7.73 2.03
N ASN A 60 3.29 8.78 2.17
CA ASN A 60 3.80 10.08 2.64
C ASN A 60 4.37 9.98 4.05
N ALA A 61 3.69 9.28 4.95
CA ALA A 61 4.17 9.08 6.30
C ALA A 61 5.48 8.30 6.33
N LEU A 62 5.60 7.26 5.51
CA LEU A 62 6.82 6.47 5.43
C LEU A 62 7.99 7.25 4.85
N ARG A 63 7.73 8.15 3.89
CA ARG A 63 8.77 9.05 3.38
C ARG A 63 9.26 10.00 4.46
N LEU A 64 8.35 10.58 5.21
CA LEU A 64 8.71 11.48 6.31
C LEU A 64 9.51 10.76 7.39
N ALA A 65 9.22 9.48 7.62
CA ALA A 65 9.96 8.66 8.58
C ALA A 65 11.29 8.12 8.03
N GLY A 66 11.60 8.39 6.76
CA GLY A 66 12.83 7.92 6.13
C GLY A 66 12.81 6.46 5.71
N VAL A 67 11.65 5.79 5.75
CA VAL A 67 11.52 4.39 5.34
C VAL A 67 11.56 4.28 3.81
N PHE A 68 10.89 5.20 3.13
CA PHE A 68 10.95 5.29 1.67
C PHE A 68 11.87 6.43 1.27
N LYS A 69 12.74 6.16 0.30
CA LYS A 69 13.55 7.22 -0.28
C LYS A 69 12.78 7.89 -1.38
N ALA A 70 12.74 9.21 -1.36
CA ALA A 70 12.20 9.96 -2.47
C ALA A 70 13.05 9.69 -3.71
N LYS A 71 12.41 9.42 -4.85
CA LYS A 71 13.14 9.37 -6.11
C LYS A 71 13.55 10.79 -6.48
N ALA A 72 14.81 10.96 -6.70
CA ALA A 72 15.34 12.22 -7.17
C ALA A 72 14.82 12.53 -8.58
#